data_f3805919828244c1e834375f4ed084d0
#
_entry.id   f3805919828244c1e834375f4ed084d0
#
_cell.length_a   1.000
_cell.length_b   1.000
_cell.length_c   1.000
_cell.angle_alpha   90.00
_cell.angle_beta   90.00
_cell.angle_gamma   90.00
#
_symmetry.space_group_name_H-M   'P 1'
#
loop_
_entity.id
_entity.type
_entity.pdbx_description
1 polymer ?
#
loop_
_entity_poly.entity_id
_entity_poly.type
_entity_poly.pdbx_seq_one_letter_code
_entity_poly.pdbx_strand_id
1 'polypeptide(L)'
;MTADPLDAVMSVMDEAFDPAFGEAWTRRQISDALARPRTFCLLGHAPGNVGEAHGFALSRQVLDEEELLLIAVKPDWRKQGVGTRLLEELCRAASARGVLRLFLEMRDGNPAQAFYEHFGFTQIGRRPAYYRSAQGGPIDALTFAFALKAA
;
A
#
# COMPACT_ATOMS: atom_id res chain seq x y z
N MET A 1 8.08 -25.22 -10.15
CA MET A 1 7.30 -24.18 -10.83
C MET A 1 6.99 -23.04 -9.84
N THR A 2 7.54 -21.89 -10.08
CA THR A 2 7.28 -20.74 -9.22
C THR A 2 5.92 -20.14 -9.57
N ALA A 3 5.12 -19.86 -8.53
CA ALA A 3 3.83 -19.19 -8.73
C ALA A 3 4.06 -17.78 -9.25
N ASP A 4 3.17 -17.33 -10.13
CA ASP A 4 3.18 -15.96 -10.62
C ASP A 4 2.96 -15.01 -9.43
N PRO A 5 3.85 -14.03 -9.21
CA PRO A 5 3.65 -13.04 -8.14
C PRO A 5 2.30 -12.33 -8.20
N LEU A 6 1.73 -12.16 -9.39
CA LEU A 6 0.40 -11.57 -9.53
C LEU A 6 -0.69 -12.43 -8.90
N ASP A 7 -0.55 -13.74 -8.91
CA ASP A 7 -1.53 -14.62 -8.27
C ASP A 7 -1.54 -14.38 -6.76
N ALA A 8 -0.38 -14.20 -6.14
CA ALA A 8 -0.27 -13.91 -4.72
C ALA A 8 -0.90 -12.54 -4.40
N VAL A 9 -0.63 -11.53 -5.20
CA VAL A 9 -1.20 -10.19 -5.02
C VAL A 9 -2.71 -10.24 -5.13
N MET A 10 -3.25 -10.90 -6.15
CA MET A 10 -4.71 -10.97 -6.36
C MET A 10 -5.40 -11.79 -5.28
N SER A 11 -4.75 -12.80 -4.74
CA SER A 11 -5.29 -13.56 -3.60
C SER A 11 -5.50 -12.64 -2.39
N VAL A 12 -4.56 -11.75 -2.12
CA VAL A 12 -4.70 -10.75 -1.04
C VAL A 12 -5.75 -9.70 -1.40
N MET A 13 -5.70 -9.21 -2.64
CA MET A 13 -6.61 -8.15 -3.11
C MET A 13 -8.06 -8.55 -2.97
N ASP A 14 -8.39 -9.79 -3.37
CA ASP A 14 -9.78 -10.26 -3.36
C ASP A 14 -10.36 -10.34 -1.95
N GLU A 15 -9.54 -10.51 -0.93
CA GLU A 15 -9.99 -10.64 0.45
C GLU A 15 -9.90 -9.33 1.25
N ALA A 16 -9.05 -8.39 0.84
CA ALA A 16 -8.65 -7.27 1.69
C ALA A 16 -9.53 -6.03 1.59
N PHE A 17 -10.19 -5.81 0.46
CA PHE A 17 -10.89 -4.54 0.21
C PHE A 17 -12.41 -4.70 0.23
N ASP A 18 -13.06 -3.70 0.86
CA ASP A 18 -14.52 -3.58 0.85
C ASP A 18 -14.96 -3.08 -0.54
N PRO A 19 -15.79 -3.84 -1.26
CA PRO A 19 -16.24 -3.42 -2.59
C PRO A 19 -17.05 -2.11 -2.59
N ALA A 20 -17.60 -1.71 -1.43
CA ALA A 20 -18.36 -0.46 -1.32
C ALA A 20 -17.53 0.79 -1.69
N PHE A 21 -16.21 0.75 -1.56
CA PHE A 21 -15.35 1.91 -1.82
C PHE A 21 -14.58 1.82 -3.13
N GLY A 22 -14.66 0.72 -3.86
CA GLY A 22 -13.99 0.56 -5.15
C GLY A 22 -12.48 0.71 -5.10
N GLU A 23 -11.86 0.38 -3.96
CA GLU A 23 -10.41 0.57 -3.75
C GLU A 23 -9.58 -0.56 -4.33
N ALA A 24 -10.17 -1.72 -4.56
CA ALA A 24 -9.45 -2.87 -5.10
C ALA A 24 -9.08 -2.64 -6.57
N TRP A 25 -7.85 -3.01 -6.92
CA TRP A 25 -7.37 -2.95 -8.30
C TRP A 25 -7.57 -4.30 -8.98
N THR A 26 -7.81 -4.28 -10.29
CA THR A 26 -7.88 -5.50 -11.08
C THR A 26 -6.47 -6.04 -11.33
N ARG A 27 -6.39 -7.32 -11.72
CA ARG A 27 -5.12 -7.95 -12.12
C ARG A 27 -4.44 -7.15 -13.23
N ARG A 28 -5.21 -6.65 -14.19
CA ARG A 28 -4.67 -5.87 -15.30
C ARG A 28 -4.09 -4.54 -14.82
N GLN A 29 -4.75 -3.87 -13.89
CA GLN A 29 -4.24 -2.63 -13.32
C GLN A 29 -2.91 -2.84 -12.60
N ILE A 30 -2.79 -3.92 -11.82
CA ILE A 30 -1.53 -4.26 -11.16
C ILE A 30 -0.45 -4.59 -12.19
N SER A 31 -0.78 -5.41 -13.18
CA SER A 31 0.16 -5.78 -14.24
C SER A 31 0.66 -4.56 -15.01
N ASP A 32 -0.25 -3.66 -15.37
CA ASP A 32 0.10 -2.42 -16.08
C ASP A 32 0.99 -1.52 -15.21
N ALA A 33 0.70 -1.42 -13.92
CA ALA A 33 1.52 -0.63 -13.00
C ALA A 33 2.94 -1.21 -12.88
N LEU A 34 3.06 -2.52 -12.74
CA LEU A 34 4.37 -3.19 -12.61
C LEU A 34 5.19 -3.13 -13.90
N ALA A 35 4.54 -2.92 -15.04
CA ALA A 35 5.24 -2.72 -16.32
C ALA A 35 5.87 -1.34 -16.41
N ARG A 36 5.47 -0.38 -15.57
CA ARG A 36 6.04 0.97 -15.55
C ARG A 36 7.38 0.96 -14.83
N PRO A 37 8.37 1.76 -15.27
CA PRO A 37 9.66 1.83 -14.61
C PRO A 37 9.52 2.24 -13.14
N ARG A 38 10.38 1.69 -12.28
CA ARG A 38 10.49 2.03 -10.87
C ARG A 38 9.21 1.78 -10.07
N THR A 39 8.43 0.79 -10.49
CA THR A 39 7.28 0.30 -9.75
C THR A 39 7.67 -1.02 -9.10
N PHE A 40 7.42 -1.16 -7.81
CA PHE A 40 7.88 -2.27 -7.00
C PHE A 40 6.72 -2.91 -6.25
N CYS A 41 6.80 -4.22 -6.05
CA CYS A 41 5.83 -4.95 -5.26
C CYS A 41 6.57 -5.80 -4.22
N LEU A 42 6.18 -5.64 -2.96
CA LEU A 42 6.67 -6.48 -1.86
C LEU A 42 5.55 -7.41 -1.42
N LEU A 43 5.89 -8.67 -1.16
CA LEU A 43 4.95 -9.64 -0.59
C LEU A 43 5.24 -9.79 0.90
N GLY A 44 4.19 -9.84 1.72
CA GLY A 44 4.30 -9.99 3.16
C GLY A 44 3.80 -11.34 3.63
N HIS A 45 4.47 -11.91 4.64
CA HIS A 45 4.11 -13.18 5.23
C HIS A 45 4.04 -13.03 6.75
N ALA A 46 3.13 -13.78 7.38
CA ALA A 46 3.12 -13.86 8.84
C ALA A 46 4.35 -14.65 9.31
N PRO A 47 4.84 -14.44 10.54
CA PRO A 47 6.02 -15.16 11.04
C PRO A 47 5.85 -16.68 10.92
N GLY A 48 6.87 -17.34 10.36
CA GLY A 48 6.87 -18.78 10.20
C GLY A 48 6.11 -19.30 9.00
N ASN A 49 5.45 -18.43 8.23
CA ASN A 49 4.68 -18.83 7.06
C ASN A 49 5.34 -18.28 5.80
N VAL A 50 6.11 -19.11 5.09
CA VAL A 50 6.87 -18.66 3.92
C VAL A 50 6.24 -19.02 2.59
N GLY A 51 5.19 -19.83 2.57
CA GLY A 51 4.61 -20.33 1.32
C GLY A 51 3.53 -19.42 0.75
N GLU A 52 2.66 -18.89 1.60
CA GLU A 52 1.51 -18.10 1.20
C GLU A 52 1.69 -16.64 1.55
N ALA A 53 1.39 -15.75 0.61
CA ALA A 53 1.42 -14.31 0.88
C ALA A 53 0.18 -13.91 1.68
N HIS A 54 0.37 -13.14 2.75
CA HIS A 54 -0.70 -12.63 3.60
C HIS A 54 -0.93 -11.13 3.39
N GLY A 55 -0.05 -10.49 2.66
CA GLY A 55 -0.14 -9.08 2.33
C GLY A 55 0.77 -8.71 1.18
N PHE A 56 0.59 -7.49 0.68
CA PHE A 56 1.50 -6.92 -0.33
C PHE A 56 1.55 -5.41 -0.19
N ALA A 57 2.61 -4.81 -0.74
CA ALA A 57 2.74 -3.37 -0.88
C ALA A 57 3.20 -3.07 -2.30
N LEU A 58 2.51 -2.15 -2.97
CA LEU A 58 2.84 -1.69 -4.32
C LEU A 58 3.25 -0.24 -4.24
N SER A 59 4.41 0.11 -4.79
CA SER A 59 4.95 1.47 -4.72
C SER A 59 5.61 1.87 -6.02
N ARG A 60 5.74 3.18 -6.23
CA ARG A 60 6.42 3.74 -7.40
C ARG A 60 7.32 4.89 -6.99
N GLN A 61 8.59 4.82 -7.42
CA GLN A 61 9.58 5.85 -7.15
C GLN A 61 9.55 6.91 -8.26
N VAL A 62 9.54 8.17 -7.84
CA VAL A 62 9.71 9.32 -8.73
C VAL A 62 10.80 10.19 -8.10
N LEU A 63 12.00 10.19 -8.70
CA LEU A 63 13.16 10.92 -8.16
C LEU A 63 13.48 10.45 -6.74
N ASP A 64 13.48 11.37 -5.77
CA ASP A 64 13.80 11.07 -4.38
C ASP A 64 12.57 10.83 -3.50
N GLU A 65 11.41 10.65 -4.10
CA GLU A 65 10.17 10.31 -3.41
C GLU A 65 9.62 8.98 -3.90
N GLU A 66 8.86 8.29 -3.06
CA GLU A 66 8.20 7.06 -3.45
C GLU A 66 6.77 7.06 -2.95
N GLU A 67 5.84 6.81 -3.87
CA GLU A 67 4.43 6.75 -3.55
C GLU A 67 4.02 5.32 -3.22
N LEU A 68 3.43 5.12 -2.04
CA LEU A 68 2.78 3.86 -1.71
C LEU A 68 1.41 3.86 -2.38
N LEU A 69 1.28 3.09 -3.45
CA LEU A 69 0.06 3.04 -4.26
C LEU A 69 -1.02 2.18 -3.59
N LEU A 70 -0.63 1.04 -3.05
CA LEU A 70 -1.51 0.11 -2.36
C LEU A 70 -0.73 -0.65 -1.30
N ILE A 71 -1.37 -0.88 -0.17
CA ILE A 71 -0.93 -1.86 0.81
C ILE A 71 -2.17 -2.62 1.28
N ALA A 72 -2.06 -3.92 1.40
CA ALA A 72 -3.18 -4.75 1.82
C ALA A 72 -2.69 -5.95 2.61
N VAL A 73 -3.47 -6.36 3.60
CA VAL A 73 -3.24 -7.56 4.40
C VAL A 73 -4.55 -8.33 4.44
N LYS A 74 -4.50 -9.64 4.23
CA LYS A 74 -5.69 -10.49 4.34
C LYS A 74 -6.32 -10.31 5.72
N PRO A 75 -7.66 -10.19 5.82
CA PRO A 75 -8.32 -9.90 7.09
C PRO A 75 -7.95 -10.85 8.23
N ASP A 76 -7.83 -12.14 7.96
CA ASP A 76 -7.48 -13.15 8.96
C ASP A 76 -6.05 -13.00 9.49
N TRP A 77 -5.22 -12.24 8.79
CA TRP A 77 -3.80 -12.07 9.14
C TRP A 77 -3.49 -10.66 9.63
N ARG A 78 -4.51 -9.83 9.83
CA ARG A 78 -4.34 -8.49 10.40
C ARG A 78 -3.97 -8.58 11.88
N LYS A 79 -3.34 -7.53 12.41
CA LYS A 79 -2.88 -7.44 13.81
C LYS A 79 -1.79 -8.47 14.15
N GLN A 80 -1.13 -9.03 13.15
CA GLN A 80 -0.01 -9.95 13.34
C GLN A 80 1.30 -9.36 12.83
N GLY A 81 1.34 -8.05 12.59
CA GLY A 81 2.54 -7.35 12.20
C GLY A 81 2.91 -7.45 10.72
N VAL A 82 2.07 -8.04 9.87
CA VAL A 82 2.36 -8.16 8.44
C VAL A 82 2.48 -6.78 7.79
N GLY A 83 1.49 -5.89 8.03
CA GLY A 83 1.51 -4.53 7.47
C GLY A 83 2.69 -3.71 7.95
N THR A 84 3.00 -3.78 9.23
CA THR A 84 4.14 -3.06 9.81
C THR A 84 5.45 -3.52 9.19
N ARG A 85 5.64 -4.83 9.03
CA ARG A 85 6.85 -5.36 8.40
C ARG A 85 6.95 -4.98 6.92
N LEU A 86 5.81 -4.93 6.21
CA LEU A 86 5.79 -4.45 4.83
C LEU A 86 6.25 -3.00 4.74
N LEU A 87 5.77 -2.13 5.62
CA LEU A 87 6.22 -0.74 5.66
C LEU A 87 7.69 -0.63 6.02
N GLU A 88 8.16 -1.42 6.99
CA GLU A 88 9.58 -1.42 7.36
C GLU A 88 10.48 -1.86 6.21
N GLU A 89 10.08 -2.93 5.50
CA GLU A 89 10.80 -3.40 4.31
C GLU A 89 10.78 -2.36 3.20
N LEU A 90 9.63 -1.74 2.97
CA LEU A 90 9.50 -0.68 1.97
C LEU A 90 10.45 0.47 2.30
N CYS A 91 10.51 0.89 3.57
CA CYS A 91 11.41 1.95 4.00
C CYS A 91 12.87 1.58 3.72
N ARG A 92 13.28 0.36 4.03
CA ARG A 92 14.66 -0.09 3.77
C ARG A 92 14.97 -0.11 2.28
N ALA A 93 14.07 -0.68 1.48
CA ALA A 93 14.28 -0.79 0.04
C ALA A 93 14.29 0.59 -0.63
N ALA A 94 13.36 1.46 -0.26
CA ALA A 94 13.29 2.82 -0.80
C ALA A 94 14.53 3.63 -0.42
N SER A 95 14.95 3.56 0.84
CA SER A 95 16.15 4.26 1.30
C SER A 95 17.39 3.79 0.55
N ALA A 96 17.51 2.50 0.25
CA ALA A 96 18.62 1.95 -0.52
C ALA A 96 18.62 2.47 -1.97
N ARG A 97 17.46 2.88 -2.49
CA ARG A 97 17.34 3.47 -3.83
C ARG A 97 17.54 5.00 -3.84
N GLY A 98 17.83 5.60 -2.70
CA GLY A 98 18.02 7.05 -2.59
C GLY A 98 16.75 7.84 -2.34
N VAL A 99 15.66 7.18 -1.98
CA VAL A 99 14.39 7.84 -1.64
C VAL A 99 14.52 8.54 -0.28
N LEU A 100 14.06 9.77 -0.21
CA LEU A 100 14.11 10.56 1.03
C LEU A 100 12.76 10.64 1.73
N ARG A 101 11.66 10.39 1.03
CA ARG A 101 10.32 10.52 1.59
C ARG A 101 9.36 9.55 0.92
N LEU A 102 8.59 8.83 1.74
CA LEU A 102 7.42 8.09 1.28
C LEU A 102 6.20 8.98 1.40
N PHE A 103 5.24 8.80 0.49
CA PHE A 103 3.95 9.46 0.62
C PHE A 103 2.85 8.54 0.13
N LEU A 104 1.63 8.80 0.57
CA LEU A 104 0.45 8.06 0.16
C LEU A 104 -0.78 8.96 0.19
N GLU A 105 -1.79 8.54 -0.54
CA GLU A 105 -3.08 9.23 -0.55
C GLU A 105 -4.17 8.23 -0.18
N MET A 106 -5.11 8.64 0.67
CA MET A 106 -6.24 7.81 1.06
C MET A 106 -7.50 8.64 1.17
N ARG A 107 -8.66 7.99 1.11
CA ARG A 107 -9.92 8.67 1.40
C ARG A 107 -10.01 9.03 2.88
N ASP A 108 -10.64 10.16 3.16
CA ASP A 108 -10.97 10.53 4.54
C ASP A 108 -11.92 9.48 5.12
N GLY A 109 -11.69 9.08 6.36
CA GLY A 109 -12.46 8.01 7.00
C GLY A 109 -11.95 6.60 6.72
N ASN A 110 -10.84 6.47 6.01
CA ASN A 110 -10.23 5.15 5.79
C ASN A 110 -9.74 4.58 7.13
N PRO A 111 -10.16 3.35 7.51
CA PRO A 111 -9.72 2.76 8.78
C PRO A 111 -8.22 2.59 8.91
N ALA A 112 -7.48 2.56 7.79
CA ALA A 112 -6.03 2.42 7.80
C ALA A 112 -5.29 3.67 8.28
N GLN A 113 -5.98 4.81 8.39
CA GLN A 113 -5.34 6.06 8.81
C GLN A 113 -4.60 5.91 10.15
N ALA A 114 -5.23 5.29 11.14
CA ALA A 114 -4.60 5.08 12.44
C ALA A 114 -3.33 4.23 12.34
N PHE A 115 -3.33 3.23 11.48
CA PHE A 115 -2.18 2.38 11.23
C PHE A 115 -1.00 3.19 10.67
N TYR A 116 -1.25 4.05 9.69
CA TYR A 116 -0.20 4.89 9.12
C TYR A 116 0.31 5.92 10.12
N GLU A 117 -0.58 6.56 10.87
CA GLU A 117 -0.19 7.53 11.89
C GLU A 117 0.62 6.88 12.99
N HIS A 118 0.24 5.68 13.41
CA HIS A 118 0.99 4.94 14.41
C HIS A 118 2.40 4.58 13.93
N PHE A 119 2.55 4.29 12.65
CA PHE A 119 3.88 4.02 12.06
C PHE A 119 4.74 5.28 12.02
N GLY A 120 4.15 6.47 11.91
CA GLY A 120 4.86 7.73 11.89
C GLY A 120 4.54 8.64 10.72
N PHE A 121 3.57 8.27 9.87
CA PHE A 121 3.11 9.16 8.80
C PHE A 121 2.36 10.35 9.37
N THR A 122 2.53 11.52 8.73
CA THR A 122 1.79 12.75 9.10
C THR A 122 1.03 13.27 7.90
N GLN A 123 -0.13 13.85 8.15
CA GLN A 123 -0.94 14.43 7.08
C GLN A 123 -0.28 15.72 6.58
N ILE A 124 -0.11 15.81 5.26
CA ILE A 124 0.50 16.98 4.63
C ILE A 124 -0.44 17.69 3.65
N GLY A 125 -1.59 17.11 3.34
CA GLY A 125 -2.51 17.73 2.40
C GLY A 125 -3.90 17.11 2.44
N ARG A 126 -4.84 17.83 1.80
CA ARG A 126 -6.24 17.42 1.64
C ARG A 126 -6.76 17.93 0.32
N ARG A 127 -7.43 17.06 -0.45
CA ARG A 127 -8.17 17.45 -1.66
C ARG A 127 -9.66 17.26 -1.40
N PRO A 128 -10.44 18.36 -1.31
CA PRO A 128 -11.88 18.23 -1.05
C PRO A 128 -12.60 17.50 -2.18
N ALA A 129 -13.53 16.63 -1.82
CA ALA A 129 -14.45 15.95 -2.74
C ALA A 129 -13.76 15.19 -3.89
N TYR A 130 -12.58 14.63 -3.65
CA TYR A 130 -11.78 13.93 -4.67
C TYR A 130 -12.33 12.56 -5.02
N TYR A 131 -12.84 11.83 -4.03
CA TYR A 131 -13.42 10.50 -4.22
C TYR A 131 -14.95 10.56 -4.14
N ARG A 132 -15.60 9.51 -4.68
CA ARG A 132 -17.03 9.29 -4.45
C ARG A 132 -17.23 7.91 -3.84
N SER A 133 -18.08 7.82 -2.82
CA SER A 133 -18.46 6.53 -2.26
C SER A 133 -19.47 5.84 -3.15
N ALA A 134 -19.66 4.53 -2.94
CA ALA A 134 -20.71 3.77 -3.65
C ALA A 134 -22.11 4.29 -3.36
N GLN A 135 -22.30 5.03 -2.25
CA GLN A 135 -23.55 5.68 -1.90
C GLN A 135 -23.68 7.08 -2.52
N GLY A 136 -22.69 7.53 -3.32
CA GLY A 136 -22.77 8.76 -4.09
C GLY A 136 -22.28 10.04 -3.38
N GLY A 137 -21.91 9.97 -2.10
CA GLY A 137 -21.40 11.15 -1.38
C GLY A 137 -19.95 11.48 -1.75
N PRO A 138 -19.56 12.78 -1.79
CA PRO A 138 -18.17 13.15 -2.01
C PRO A 138 -17.34 12.85 -0.76
N ILE A 139 -16.10 12.42 -0.98
CA ILE A 139 -15.14 12.10 0.09
C ILE A 139 -13.82 12.78 -0.22
N ASP A 140 -13.22 13.43 0.77
CA ASP A 140 -11.93 14.09 0.61
C ASP A 140 -10.80 13.06 0.48
N ALA A 141 -9.74 13.43 -0.23
CA ALA A 141 -8.50 12.68 -0.27
C ALA A 141 -7.51 13.32 0.71
N LEU A 142 -6.87 12.50 1.52
CA LEU A 142 -5.84 12.93 2.46
C LEU A 142 -4.49 12.45 1.98
N THR A 143 -3.49 13.34 2.00
CA THR A 143 -2.11 12.96 1.66
C THR A 143 -1.28 12.89 2.94
N PHE A 144 -0.55 11.80 3.10
CA PHE A 144 0.32 11.53 4.24
C PHE A 144 1.75 11.32 3.76
N ALA A 145 2.71 11.71 4.58
CA ALA A 145 4.13 11.54 4.25
C ALA A 145 4.91 11.02 5.44
N PHE A 146 6.01 10.32 5.14
CA PHE A 146 6.93 9.77 6.11
C PHE A 146 8.37 10.02 5.60
N ALA A 147 9.17 10.75 6.38
CA ALA A 147 10.55 11.04 6.03
C ALA A 147 11.43 9.82 6.31
N LEU A 148 12.26 9.44 5.34
CA LEU A 148 13.22 8.35 5.50
C LEU A 148 14.53 8.91 6.01
N LYS A 149 15.20 8.16 6.88
CA LYS A 149 16.54 8.52 7.33
C LYS A 149 17.52 8.20 6.20
N ALA A 150 18.44 9.12 5.94
CA ALA A 150 19.52 8.86 5.01
C ALA A 150 20.32 7.66 5.50
N ALA A 151 20.62 6.75 4.58
CA ALA A 151 21.42 5.57 4.91
C ALA A 151 22.86 5.95 5.17
#